data_9b41931ad63a75c6c0ebb3d882b7c9b8
#
_entry.id   9b41931ad63a75c6c0ebb3d882b7c9b8
#
_cell.length_a   1.000
_cell.length_b   1.000
_cell.length_c   1.000
_cell.angle_alpha   90.00
_cell.angle_beta   90.00
_cell.angle_gamma   90.00
#
_symmetry.space_group_name_H-M   'P 1'
#
loop_
_entity.id
_entity.type
_entity.pdbx_description
1 polymer ?
#
loop_
_entity_poly.entity_id
_entity_poly.type
_entity_poly.pdbx_seq_one_letter_code
_entity_poly.pdbx_strand_id
1 'polypeptide(L)'
;MTNRRVQNIKRKRGPVKSKKVVCDGITFASGLEKYMYVALKEAKIKADYEGCTFVLQEGFEFKNESYERQSNGKGKLVNRGCKKILPIKYTPDFISHDFIIETKGRANESFPMRWKMFKKYVNHKMSHVTLYKPQNQKECDEVVKLILIKRKRK
;
A
#
# COMPACT_ATOMS: atom_id res chain seq x y z
N MET A 1 -2.27 16.30 54.49
CA MET A 1 -2.76 15.22 53.60
C MET A 1 -2.51 15.60 52.14
N THR A 2 -1.48 15.04 51.53
CA THR A 2 -1.04 15.40 50.17
C THR A 2 -1.64 14.42 49.16
N ASN A 3 -2.58 14.91 48.35
CA ASN A 3 -3.19 14.14 47.25
C ASN A 3 -2.16 13.94 46.12
N ARG A 4 -1.59 12.75 45.99
CA ARG A 4 -0.79 12.35 44.84
C ARG A 4 -1.76 12.04 43.67
N ARG A 5 -1.84 12.96 42.71
CA ARG A 5 -2.47 12.70 41.42
C ARG A 5 -1.69 11.58 40.69
N VAL A 6 -2.28 10.41 40.57
CA VAL A 6 -1.77 9.34 39.73
C VAL A 6 -1.93 9.79 38.25
N GLN A 7 -0.82 10.15 37.62
CA GLN A 7 -0.82 10.42 36.17
C GLN A 7 -0.97 9.10 35.42
N ASN A 8 -2.13 8.92 34.76
CA ASN A 8 -2.37 7.82 33.84
C ASN A 8 -1.46 7.98 32.60
N ILE A 9 -0.30 7.35 32.62
CA ILE A 9 0.62 7.29 31.48
C ILE A 9 -0.05 6.41 30.41
N LYS A 10 -0.69 7.04 29.43
CA LYS A 10 -1.15 6.34 28.22
C LYS A 10 0.08 5.76 27.52
N ARG A 11 0.28 4.43 27.67
CA ARG A 11 1.31 3.71 26.91
C ARG A 11 1.06 3.94 25.43
N LYS A 12 2.00 4.60 24.73
CA LYS A 12 1.98 4.69 23.27
C LYS A 12 2.01 3.26 22.73
N ARG A 13 0.90 2.81 22.13
CA ARG A 13 0.86 1.53 21.43
C ARG A 13 1.81 1.64 20.24
N GLY A 14 2.81 0.76 20.18
CA GLY A 14 3.72 0.65 19.05
C GLY A 14 2.97 0.34 17.74
N PRO A 15 3.65 0.40 16.59
CA PRO A 15 3.03 0.12 15.30
C PRO A 15 2.40 -1.28 15.31
N VAL A 16 1.11 -1.35 14.97
CA VAL A 16 0.39 -2.63 14.85
C VAL A 16 0.96 -3.36 13.64
N LYS A 17 1.70 -4.44 13.88
CA LYS A 17 2.17 -5.34 12.80
C LYS A 17 0.98 -6.15 12.30
N SER A 18 0.68 -6.09 11.00
CA SER A 18 -0.30 -6.98 10.38
C SER A 18 0.16 -8.44 10.50
N LYS A 19 -0.77 -9.35 10.76
CA LYS A 19 -0.47 -10.80 10.79
C LYS A 19 -0.76 -11.37 9.41
N LYS A 20 0.19 -12.13 8.86
CA LYS A 20 -0.02 -12.91 7.64
C LYS A 20 -1.12 -13.95 7.86
N VAL A 21 -1.96 -14.14 6.86
CA VAL A 21 -3.09 -15.09 6.91
C VAL A 21 -3.11 -15.91 5.62
N VAL A 22 -3.28 -17.22 5.74
CA VAL A 22 -3.39 -18.12 4.58
C VAL A 22 -4.86 -18.42 4.28
N CYS A 23 -5.23 -18.40 3.01
CA CYS A 23 -6.54 -18.81 2.50
C CYS A 23 -6.38 -19.30 1.05
N ASP A 24 -6.98 -20.45 0.72
CA ASP A 24 -6.91 -21.07 -0.62
C ASP A 24 -5.46 -21.23 -1.15
N GLY A 25 -4.50 -21.52 -0.28
CA GLY A 25 -3.09 -21.65 -0.64
C GLY A 25 -2.36 -20.31 -0.87
N ILE A 26 -3.04 -19.17 -0.78
CA ILE A 26 -2.46 -17.82 -0.91
C ILE A 26 -2.14 -17.27 0.47
N THR A 27 -0.93 -16.70 0.64
CA THR A 27 -0.52 -16.02 1.86
C THR A 27 -0.74 -14.53 1.71
N PHE A 28 -1.73 -13.98 2.42
CA PHE A 28 -2.04 -12.55 2.46
C PHE A 28 -1.21 -11.84 3.53
N ALA A 29 -0.76 -10.62 3.25
CA ALA A 29 0.01 -9.81 4.19
C ALA A 29 -0.85 -9.26 5.35
N SER A 30 -2.17 -9.23 5.20
CA SER A 30 -3.11 -8.78 6.23
C SER A 30 -4.45 -9.51 6.20
N GLY A 31 -5.20 -9.44 7.31
CA GLY A 31 -6.58 -9.93 7.38
C GLY A 31 -7.54 -9.17 6.47
N LEU A 32 -7.26 -7.89 6.18
CA LEU A 32 -8.10 -7.07 5.29
C LEU A 32 -7.93 -7.51 3.83
N GLU A 33 -6.71 -7.84 3.39
CA GLU A 33 -6.46 -8.41 2.07
C GLU A 33 -7.18 -9.75 1.89
N LYS A 34 -7.07 -10.66 2.89
CA LYS A 34 -7.85 -11.91 2.87
C LYS A 34 -9.35 -11.64 2.76
N TYR A 35 -9.89 -10.68 3.54
CA TYR A 35 -11.30 -10.34 3.49
C TYR A 35 -11.72 -9.88 2.08
N MET A 36 -10.95 -8.97 1.50
CA MET A 36 -11.20 -8.49 0.13
C MET A 36 -11.17 -9.62 -0.89
N TYR A 37 -10.20 -10.55 -0.79
CA TYR A 37 -10.12 -11.73 -1.64
C TYR A 37 -11.40 -12.58 -1.56
N VAL A 38 -11.86 -12.88 -0.35
CA VAL A 38 -13.07 -13.68 -0.14
C VAL A 38 -14.30 -12.96 -0.72
N ALA A 39 -14.45 -11.66 -0.46
CA ALA A 39 -15.56 -10.86 -0.98
C ALA A 39 -15.60 -10.82 -2.51
N LEU A 40 -14.44 -10.68 -3.17
CA LEU A 40 -14.34 -10.76 -4.64
C LEU A 40 -14.71 -12.14 -5.16
N LYS A 41 -14.23 -13.20 -4.51
CA LYS A 41 -14.50 -14.60 -4.88
C LYS A 41 -15.99 -14.94 -4.77
N GLU A 42 -16.65 -14.57 -3.67
CA GLU A 42 -18.08 -14.77 -3.44
C GLU A 42 -18.94 -14.02 -4.50
N ALA A 43 -18.50 -12.81 -4.86
CA ALA A 43 -19.12 -12.03 -5.91
C ALA A 43 -18.78 -12.50 -7.35
N LYS A 44 -17.98 -13.57 -7.51
CA LYS A 44 -17.49 -14.11 -8.79
C LYS A 44 -16.73 -13.06 -9.64
N ILE A 45 -16.05 -12.15 -8.97
CA ILE A 45 -15.21 -11.12 -9.59
C ILE A 45 -13.77 -11.64 -9.64
N LYS A 46 -13.23 -11.80 -10.86
CA LYS A 46 -11.84 -12.22 -11.05
C LYS A 46 -10.88 -11.06 -10.84
N ALA A 47 -9.87 -11.25 -10.02
CA ALA A 47 -8.75 -10.35 -9.81
C ALA A 47 -7.53 -11.17 -9.33
N ASP A 48 -6.34 -10.78 -9.78
CA ASP A 48 -5.09 -11.41 -9.39
C ASP A 48 -4.52 -10.70 -8.16
N TYR A 49 -4.17 -11.47 -7.13
CA TYR A 49 -3.51 -10.97 -5.93
C TYR A 49 -2.03 -10.74 -6.21
N GLU A 50 -1.54 -9.50 -5.98
CA GLU A 50 -0.17 -9.06 -6.30
C GLU A 50 0.27 -9.42 -7.74
N GLY A 51 -0.69 -9.46 -8.68
CA GLY A 51 -0.48 -10.02 -10.02
C GLY A 51 0.48 -9.22 -10.92
N CYS A 52 0.77 -7.94 -10.58
CA CYS A 52 1.66 -7.11 -11.38
C CYS A 52 2.39 -6.08 -10.53
N THR A 53 3.66 -5.84 -10.84
CA THR A 53 4.47 -4.78 -10.26
C THR A 53 4.74 -3.68 -11.27
N PHE A 54 4.39 -2.44 -10.93
CA PHE A 54 4.57 -1.26 -11.77
C PHE A 54 5.84 -0.52 -11.39
N VAL A 55 6.59 -0.05 -12.38
CA VAL A 55 7.71 0.86 -12.18
C VAL A 55 7.18 2.29 -12.23
N LEU A 56 7.15 2.96 -11.08
CA LEU A 56 6.64 4.33 -10.95
C LEU A 56 7.67 5.37 -11.33
N GLN A 57 8.94 5.05 -11.11
CA GLN A 57 10.09 5.83 -11.52
C GLN A 57 11.23 4.87 -11.86
N GLU A 58 11.82 5.06 -13.03
CA GLU A 58 12.98 4.29 -13.43
C GLU A 58 14.19 4.58 -12.55
N GLY A 59 15.07 3.60 -12.42
CA GLY A 59 16.35 3.79 -11.77
C GLY A 59 17.26 4.70 -12.60
N PHE A 60 18.15 5.40 -11.95
CA PHE A 60 19.08 6.31 -12.60
C PHE A 60 20.42 6.37 -11.87
N GLU A 61 21.44 6.91 -12.54
CA GLU A 61 22.72 7.22 -11.93
C GLU A 61 22.71 8.64 -11.38
N PHE A 62 22.88 8.76 -10.06
CA PHE A 62 23.07 10.05 -9.43
C PHE A 62 24.55 10.42 -9.49
N LYS A 63 24.88 11.43 -10.27
CA LYS A 63 26.27 11.83 -10.58
C LYS A 63 26.82 12.89 -9.63
N ASN A 64 25.97 13.54 -8.85
CA ASN A 64 26.37 14.62 -7.96
C ASN A 64 26.86 14.07 -6.62
N GLU A 65 27.57 14.89 -5.88
CA GLU A 65 27.89 14.64 -4.47
C GLU A 65 26.65 14.75 -3.59
N SER A 66 26.56 13.86 -2.59
CA SER A 66 25.54 13.90 -1.54
C SER A 66 26.16 13.49 -0.22
N TYR A 67 26.29 14.43 0.70
CA TYR A 67 26.85 14.18 2.03
C TYR A 67 25.74 13.76 2.97
N GLU A 68 25.75 12.51 3.37
CA GLU A 68 24.71 11.89 4.16
C GLU A 68 25.27 11.03 5.29
N ARG A 69 24.53 10.94 6.40
CA ARG A 69 24.73 9.88 7.40
C ARG A 69 24.03 8.59 6.95
N GLN A 70 24.27 7.49 7.64
CA GLN A 70 23.47 6.26 7.45
C GLN A 70 22.00 6.55 7.82
N SER A 71 21.08 5.82 7.18
CA SER A 71 19.64 5.95 7.41
C SER A 71 19.21 5.71 8.87
N ASN A 72 20.02 4.99 9.65
CA ASN A 72 19.82 4.78 11.09
C ASN A 72 20.32 5.95 11.96
N GLY A 73 20.79 7.06 11.37
CA GLY A 73 21.31 8.24 12.03
C GLY A 73 22.71 8.08 12.65
N LYS A 74 23.34 6.89 12.49
CA LYS A 74 24.68 6.60 13.00
C LYS A 74 25.76 6.92 11.95
N GLY A 75 27.02 6.97 12.41
CA GLY A 75 28.18 7.21 11.57
C GLY A 75 28.44 8.67 11.26
N LYS A 76 29.47 8.91 10.47
CA LYS A 76 29.91 10.25 10.03
C LYS A 76 29.12 10.69 8.78
N LEU A 77 29.05 11.99 8.59
CA LEU A 77 28.62 12.61 7.34
C LEU A 77 29.68 12.31 6.26
N VAL A 78 29.35 11.54 5.27
CA VAL A 78 30.27 11.18 4.17
C VAL A 78 29.56 11.32 2.83
N ASN A 79 30.36 11.53 1.75
CA ASN A 79 29.83 11.57 0.42
C ASN A 79 29.25 10.19 0.05
N ARG A 80 27.95 10.14 -0.22
CA ARG A 80 27.19 8.97 -0.69
C ARG A 80 26.61 9.17 -2.08
N GLY A 81 27.00 10.23 -2.75
CA GLY A 81 26.66 10.49 -4.15
C GLY A 81 27.36 9.54 -5.13
N CYS A 82 27.26 9.82 -6.41
CA CYS A 82 27.81 9.00 -7.50
C CYS A 82 27.33 7.52 -7.40
N LYS A 83 26.04 7.31 -7.20
CA LYS A 83 25.42 5.99 -7.00
C LYS A 83 24.33 5.72 -8.02
N LYS A 84 24.16 4.44 -8.31
CA LYS A 84 22.97 3.94 -8.96
C LYS A 84 21.78 3.98 -7.99
N ILE A 85 20.76 4.76 -8.33
CA ILE A 85 19.48 4.82 -7.61
C ILE A 85 18.54 3.80 -8.24
N LEU A 86 18.01 2.93 -7.39
CA LEU A 86 17.08 1.87 -7.81
C LEU A 86 15.72 2.43 -8.21
N PRO A 87 14.97 1.74 -9.09
CA PRO A 87 13.65 2.16 -9.48
C PRO A 87 12.67 2.14 -8.28
N ILE A 88 11.71 3.05 -8.30
CA ILE A 88 10.57 3.02 -7.36
C ILE A 88 9.49 2.14 -7.99
N LYS A 89 9.19 1.03 -7.31
CA LYS A 89 8.21 0.05 -7.74
C LYS A 89 6.97 0.07 -6.84
N TYR A 90 5.84 -0.36 -7.38
CA TYR A 90 4.57 -0.49 -6.67
C TYR A 90 3.83 -1.75 -7.11
N THR A 91 3.42 -2.58 -6.16
CA THR A 91 2.60 -3.77 -6.39
C THR A 91 1.30 -3.56 -5.63
N PRO A 92 0.16 -3.33 -6.31
CA PRO A 92 -1.15 -3.25 -5.66
C PRO A 92 -1.63 -4.63 -5.22
N ASP A 93 -2.54 -4.67 -4.25
CA ASP A 93 -3.03 -5.93 -3.68
C ASP A 93 -3.84 -6.76 -4.69
N PHE A 94 -4.76 -6.13 -5.44
CA PHE A 94 -5.57 -6.84 -6.44
C PHE A 94 -5.63 -6.07 -7.75
N ILE A 95 -5.51 -6.79 -8.85
CA ILE A 95 -5.58 -6.24 -10.20
C ILE A 95 -6.56 -7.03 -11.06
N SER A 96 -7.37 -6.32 -11.84
CA SER A 96 -8.23 -6.83 -12.89
C SER A 96 -8.13 -5.94 -14.13
N HIS A 97 -8.76 -6.33 -15.23
CA HIS A 97 -8.71 -5.55 -16.47
C HIS A 97 -9.36 -4.16 -16.37
N ASP A 98 -10.30 -3.93 -15.45
CA ASP A 98 -11.10 -2.71 -15.32
C ASP A 98 -10.93 -1.99 -13.97
N PHE A 99 -10.23 -2.61 -13.01
CA PHE A 99 -9.98 -2.00 -11.70
C PHE A 99 -8.67 -2.49 -11.06
N ILE A 100 -8.22 -1.70 -10.10
CA ILE A 100 -7.13 -2.04 -9.17
C ILE A 100 -7.58 -1.70 -7.75
N ILE A 101 -7.29 -2.59 -6.79
CA ILE A 101 -7.62 -2.39 -5.38
C ILE A 101 -6.34 -2.41 -4.56
N GLU A 102 -6.21 -1.45 -3.66
CA GLU A 102 -5.22 -1.41 -2.59
C GLU A 102 -5.96 -1.41 -1.25
N THR A 103 -5.83 -2.47 -0.47
CA THR A 103 -6.40 -2.53 0.87
C THR A 103 -5.45 -1.89 1.88
N LYS A 104 -5.89 -0.83 2.57
CA LYS A 104 -4.97 -0.07 3.44
C LYS A 104 -5.62 0.35 4.74
N GLY A 105 -5.57 -0.53 5.75
CA GLY A 105 -6.11 -0.19 7.07
C GLY A 105 -5.37 0.99 7.73
N ARG A 106 -4.04 0.95 7.80
CA ARG A 106 -3.21 2.06 8.27
C ARG A 106 -2.06 2.31 7.29
N ALA A 107 -1.99 3.51 6.78
CA ALA A 107 -0.90 3.92 5.90
C ALA A 107 0.40 4.14 6.71
N ASN A 108 1.54 3.67 6.18
CA ASN A 108 2.86 4.09 6.63
C ASN A 108 3.24 5.43 5.98
N GLU A 109 4.33 6.06 6.45
CA GLU A 109 4.76 7.40 5.99
C GLU A 109 5.04 7.46 4.48
N SER A 110 5.57 6.41 3.87
CA SER A 110 5.92 6.38 2.45
C SER A 110 4.71 6.09 1.53
N PHE A 111 3.64 5.50 2.05
CA PHE A 111 2.49 5.10 1.24
C PHE A 111 1.77 6.27 0.55
N PRO A 112 1.50 7.42 1.19
CA PRO A 112 0.80 8.53 0.53
C PRO A 112 1.55 9.04 -0.71
N MET A 113 2.88 9.09 -0.67
CA MET A 113 3.71 9.48 -1.80
C MET A 113 3.62 8.45 -2.93
N ARG A 114 3.84 7.16 -2.63
CA ARG A 114 3.74 6.07 -3.60
C ARG A 114 2.36 6.01 -4.25
N TRP A 115 1.30 6.21 -3.47
CA TRP A 115 -0.07 6.23 -3.98
C TRP A 115 -0.33 7.39 -4.95
N LYS A 116 0.22 8.59 -4.68
CA LYS A 116 0.16 9.71 -5.62
C LYS A 116 0.90 9.41 -6.91
N MET A 117 2.11 8.84 -6.82
CA MET A 117 2.89 8.43 -7.99
C MET A 117 2.15 7.37 -8.81
N PHE A 118 1.54 6.37 -8.13
CA PHE A 118 0.77 5.34 -8.79
C PHE A 118 -0.47 5.91 -9.50
N LYS A 119 -1.20 6.84 -8.88
CA LYS A 119 -2.30 7.56 -9.54
C LYS A 119 -1.85 8.28 -10.80
N LYS A 120 -0.68 8.95 -10.77
CA LYS A 120 -0.10 9.57 -11.95
C LYS A 120 0.18 8.54 -13.05
N TYR A 121 0.78 7.40 -12.67
CA TYR A 121 1.04 6.30 -13.60
C TYR A 121 -0.25 5.80 -14.26
N VAL A 122 -1.28 5.48 -13.47
CA VAL A 122 -2.58 4.99 -13.96
C VAL A 122 -3.25 6.02 -14.86
N ASN A 123 -3.22 7.31 -14.50
CA ASN A 123 -3.77 8.39 -15.33
C ASN A 123 -3.16 8.44 -16.73
N HIS A 124 -1.86 8.18 -16.85
CA HIS A 124 -1.14 8.25 -18.15
C HIS A 124 -1.19 6.94 -18.94
N LYS A 125 -1.18 5.79 -18.26
CA LYS A 125 -0.99 4.49 -18.90
C LYS A 125 -2.23 3.59 -18.91
N MET A 126 -3.19 3.84 -18.01
CA MET A 126 -4.31 2.95 -17.75
C MET A 126 -5.60 3.74 -17.45
N SER A 127 -5.92 4.72 -18.29
CA SER A 127 -7.05 5.65 -18.08
C SER A 127 -8.43 4.99 -17.95
N HIS A 128 -8.57 3.74 -18.41
CA HIS A 128 -9.80 2.94 -18.31
C HIS A 128 -9.96 2.24 -16.95
N VAL A 129 -8.92 2.20 -16.13
CA VAL A 129 -8.90 1.48 -14.85
C VAL A 129 -9.44 2.36 -13.72
N THR A 130 -10.28 1.77 -12.87
CA THR A 130 -10.76 2.40 -11.64
C THR A 130 -9.91 1.96 -10.45
N LEU A 131 -9.49 2.91 -9.63
CA LEU A 131 -8.77 2.62 -8.40
C LEU A 131 -9.72 2.61 -7.21
N TYR A 132 -9.58 1.59 -6.34
CA TYR A 132 -10.28 1.47 -5.07
C TYR A 132 -9.28 1.33 -3.93
N LYS A 133 -9.57 1.95 -2.78
CA LYS A 133 -8.70 1.89 -1.61
C LYS A 133 -9.52 1.73 -0.33
N PRO A 134 -10.08 0.53 -0.08
CA PRO A 134 -10.81 0.24 1.15
C PRO A 134 -9.88 0.18 2.36
N GLN A 135 -10.36 0.68 3.51
CA GLN A 135 -9.61 0.73 4.77
C GLN A 135 -10.17 -0.22 5.84
N ASN A 136 -11.34 -0.78 5.62
CA ASN A 136 -12.03 -1.71 6.52
C ASN A 136 -12.94 -2.66 5.73
N GLN A 137 -13.50 -3.67 6.39
CA GLN A 137 -14.35 -4.68 5.76
C GLN A 137 -15.61 -4.09 5.12
N LYS A 138 -16.26 -3.12 5.77
CA LYS A 138 -17.44 -2.45 5.21
C LYS A 138 -17.13 -1.77 3.88
N GLU A 139 -15.98 -1.09 3.79
CA GLU A 139 -15.55 -0.47 2.55
C GLU A 139 -15.16 -1.50 1.48
N CYS A 140 -14.65 -2.69 1.86
CA CYS A 140 -14.45 -3.79 0.93
C CYS A 140 -15.78 -4.24 0.29
N ASP A 141 -16.83 -4.39 1.08
CA ASP A 141 -18.17 -4.74 0.58
C ASP A 141 -18.74 -3.65 -0.34
N GLU A 142 -18.50 -2.38 -0.01
CA GLU A 142 -18.88 -1.25 -0.86
C GLU A 142 -18.12 -1.27 -2.20
N VAL A 143 -16.84 -1.58 -2.20
CA VAL A 143 -16.03 -1.73 -3.43
C VAL A 143 -16.61 -2.82 -4.34
N VAL A 144 -16.96 -3.98 -3.79
CA VAL A 144 -17.61 -5.06 -4.56
C VAL A 144 -18.89 -4.58 -5.21
N LYS A 145 -19.77 -3.88 -4.46
CA LYS A 145 -21.01 -3.30 -5.01
C LYS A 145 -20.74 -2.30 -6.14
N LEU A 146 -19.75 -1.41 -5.96
CA LEU A 146 -19.38 -0.41 -6.97
C LEU A 146 -18.87 -1.07 -8.27
N ILE A 147 -18.06 -2.12 -8.16
CA ILE A 147 -17.56 -2.87 -9.32
C ILE A 147 -18.75 -3.50 -10.08
N LEU A 148 -19.66 -4.16 -9.38
CA LEU A 148 -20.83 -4.81 -9.99
C LEU A 148 -21.75 -3.79 -10.68
N ILE A 149 -22.02 -2.64 -10.02
CA ILE A 149 -22.82 -1.55 -10.61
C ILE A 149 -22.16 -1.02 -11.89
N LYS A 150 -20.85 -0.81 -11.86
CA LYS A 150 -20.11 -0.27 -13.00
C LYS A 150 -20.08 -1.22 -14.18
N ARG A 151 -19.97 -2.53 -13.93
CA ARG A 151 -20.00 -3.57 -14.96
C ARG A 151 -21.38 -3.76 -15.60
N LYS A 152 -22.47 -3.48 -14.85
CA LYS A 152 -23.85 -3.51 -15.40
C LYS A 152 -24.17 -2.31 -16.29
N ARG A 153 -23.40 -1.21 -16.20
CA ARG A 153 -23.60 0.01 -16.98
C ARG A 153 -22.82 0.05 -18.30
N LYS A 154 -21.95 -0.95 -18.51
CA LYS A 154 -21.22 -1.17 -19.77
C LYS A 154 -21.94 -2.20 -20.61
#